data_1b2b76e4813510e1d9ef2170e07f420d
#
_entry.id   1b2b76e4813510e1d9ef2170e07f420d
#
_cell.length_a   1.000
_cell.length_b   1.000
_cell.length_c   1.000
_cell.angle_alpha   90.00
_cell.angle_beta   90.00
_cell.angle_gamma   90.00
#
_symmetry.space_group_name_H-M   'P 1'
#
loop_
_entity.id
_entity.type
_entity.pdbx_description
1 polymer ?
#
loop_
_entity_poly.entity_id
_entity_poly.type
_entity_poly.pdbx_seq_one_letter_code
_entity_poly.pdbx_strand_id
1 'polypeptide(L)'
;YKVTEGENQITIYAKGVPAHASTPTLGINAAGVTMECLAKAGFEDDFVKFYNQHIGTACDGSGVGLKISDEFGELTFCNGIVKTEDGVISCTIDIRVPVTFKKDDILNRIEGNLEDKNGRIEVGEIGNPLFFPRESPLVNALYKAYVDVTGDTENKPMVIGGGTYAKSLK
;
A
#
# COMPACT_ATOMS: atom_id res chain seq x y z
N TYR A 1 19.21 -10.60 1.55
CA TYR A 1 18.79 -11.71 2.42
C TYR A 1 19.97 -12.63 2.76
N LYS A 2 19.82 -13.41 3.84
CA LYS A 2 20.76 -14.46 4.24
C LYS A 2 19.98 -15.76 4.39
N VAL A 3 20.54 -16.85 3.88
CA VAL A 3 19.97 -18.21 4.03
C VAL A 3 20.90 -19.03 4.88
N THR A 4 20.34 -19.78 5.82
CA THR A 4 21.07 -20.77 6.63
C THR A 4 20.32 -22.08 6.60
N GLU A 5 21.05 -23.19 6.39
CA GLU A 5 20.51 -24.54 6.36
C GLU A 5 20.78 -25.23 7.71
N GLY A 6 19.76 -25.88 8.25
CA GLY A 6 19.84 -26.77 9.40
C GLY A 6 19.46 -28.20 9.00
N GLU A 7 19.50 -29.16 9.93
CA GLU A 7 19.25 -30.59 9.63
C GLU A 7 17.88 -30.83 8.95
N ASN A 8 16.83 -30.11 9.38
CA ASN A 8 15.46 -30.28 8.86
C ASN A 8 14.75 -28.95 8.60
N GLN A 9 15.52 -27.87 8.48
CA GLN A 9 14.93 -26.54 8.25
C GLN A 9 15.86 -25.63 7.45
N ILE A 10 15.27 -24.71 6.72
CA ILE A 10 15.96 -23.60 6.07
C ILE A 10 15.46 -22.33 6.74
N THR A 11 16.39 -21.48 7.15
CA THR A 11 16.07 -20.15 7.68
C THR A 11 16.46 -19.08 6.67
N ILE A 12 15.50 -18.27 6.28
CA ILE A 12 15.72 -17.11 5.42
C ILE A 12 15.60 -15.86 6.29
N TYR A 13 16.65 -15.06 6.31
CA TYR A 13 16.66 -13.75 6.94
C TYR A 13 16.68 -12.67 5.87
N ALA A 14 15.58 -11.93 5.74
CA ALA A 14 15.47 -10.78 4.86
C ALA A 14 15.47 -9.49 5.67
N LYS A 15 16.30 -8.52 5.29
CA LYS A 15 16.34 -7.20 5.91
C LYS A 15 15.62 -6.20 4.99
N GLY A 16 14.61 -5.55 5.52
CA GLY A 16 13.89 -4.45 4.85
C GLY A 16 14.39 -3.07 5.28
N VAL A 17 13.77 -2.07 4.68
CA VAL A 17 13.89 -0.65 5.07
C VAL A 17 12.47 -0.16 5.33
N PRO A 18 12.17 0.31 6.56
CA PRO A 18 10.82 0.77 6.86
C PRO A 18 10.50 2.05 6.08
N ALA A 19 9.25 2.14 5.60
CA ALA A 19 8.71 3.34 5.00
C ALA A 19 7.23 3.49 5.37
N HIS A 20 6.71 4.70 5.29
CA HIS A 20 5.28 4.95 5.50
C HIS A 20 4.48 4.38 4.32
N ALA A 21 3.27 3.84 4.59
CA ALA A 21 2.43 3.21 3.56
C ALA A 21 1.99 4.16 2.43
N SER A 22 2.05 5.48 2.62
CA SER A 22 1.82 6.46 1.55
C SER A 22 3.04 6.72 0.67
N THR A 23 4.22 6.24 1.06
CA THR A 23 5.47 6.40 0.32
C THR A 23 6.29 5.09 0.35
N PRO A 24 5.68 3.96 -0.01
CA PRO A 24 6.29 2.64 0.17
C PRO A 24 7.54 2.43 -0.69
N THR A 25 7.67 3.18 -1.78
CA THR A 25 8.84 3.14 -2.67
C THR A 25 10.13 3.67 -2.03
N LEU A 26 10.03 4.38 -0.89
CA LEU A 26 11.19 4.79 -0.10
C LEU A 26 11.73 3.67 0.80
N GLY A 27 11.02 2.55 0.86
CA GLY A 27 11.37 1.40 1.68
C GLY A 27 11.70 0.14 0.88
N ILE A 28 11.95 -0.93 1.62
CA ILE A 28 12.12 -2.29 1.09
C ILE A 28 11.27 -3.22 1.94
N ASN A 29 10.27 -3.87 1.36
CA ASN A 29 9.42 -4.81 2.06
C ASN A 29 10.15 -6.17 2.23
N ALA A 30 10.54 -6.49 3.47
CA ALA A 30 11.24 -7.73 3.77
C ALA A 30 10.39 -8.98 3.50
N ALA A 31 9.06 -8.91 3.68
CA ALA A 31 8.17 -10.02 3.36
C ALA A 31 8.18 -10.31 1.85
N GLY A 32 8.08 -9.27 1.01
CA GLY A 32 8.18 -9.41 -0.45
C GLY A 32 9.51 -10.02 -0.88
N VAL A 33 10.64 -9.55 -0.33
CA VAL A 33 11.96 -10.12 -0.60
C VAL A 33 12.04 -11.61 -0.20
N THR A 34 11.42 -11.99 0.91
CA THR A 34 11.36 -13.38 1.36
C THR A 34 10.55 -14.24 0.39
N MET A 35 9.37 -13.78 -0.03
CA MET A 35 8.52 -14.52 -0.97
C MET A 35 9.16 -14.67 -2.35
N GLU A 36 9.86 -13.65 -2.84
CA GLU A 36 10.66 -13.78 -4.07
C GLU A 36 11.80 -14.79 -3.91
N CYS A 37 12.47 -14.82 -2.75
CA CYS A 37 13.52 -15.77 -2.48
C CYS A 37 13.00 -17.20 -2.49
N LEU A 38 11.86 -17.46 -1.83
CA LEU A 38 11.21 -18.77 -1.82
C LEU A 38 10.82 -19.23 -3.23
N ALA A 39 10.21 -18.35 -4.02
CA ALA A 39 9.84 -18.68 -5.39
C ALA A 39 11.06 -19.00 -6.27
N LYS A 40 12.14 -18.20 -6.17
CA LYS A 40 13.41 -18.45 -6.89
C LYS A 40 14.11 -19.74 -6.44
N ALA A 41 13.92 -20.15 -5.21
CA ALA A 41 14.42 -21.44 -4.70
C ALA A 41 13.56 -22.63 -5.16
N GLY A 42 12.46 -22.42 -5.89
CA GLY A 42 11.56 -23.48 -6.35
C GLY A 42 10.64 -24.00 -5.25
N PHE A 43 10.37 -23.23 -4.22
CA PHE A 43 9.44 -23.62 -3.16
C PHE A 43 8.01 -23.57 -3.66
N GLU A 44 7.38 -24.76 -3.80
CA GLU A 44 6.06 -24.95 -4.35
C GLU A 44 4.98 -24.82 -3.27
N ASP A 45 4.57 -23.59 -2.98
CA ASP A 45 3.55 -23.24 -2.01
C ASP A 45 2.54 -22.26 -2.64
N ASP A 46 1.24 -22.49 -2.44
CA ASP A 46 0.19 -21.72 -3.08
C ASP A 46 0.18 -20.27 -2.59
N PHE A 47 0.47 -20.01 -1.33
CA PHE A 47 0.56 -18.64 -0.81
C PHE A 47 1.77 -17.91 -1.37
N VAL A 48 2.92 -18.58 -1.51
CA VAL A 48 4.11 -17.97 -2.13
C VAL A 48 3.84 -17.60 -3.58
N LYS A 49 3.16 -18.45 -4.34
CA LYS A 49 2.75 -18.16 -5.72
C LYS A 49 1.78 -16.99 -5.77
N PHE A 50 0.72 -17.03 -4.96
CA PHE A 50 -0.27 -15.96 -4.85
C PHE A 50 0.38 -14.62 -4.48
N TYR A 51 1.24 -14.62 -3.47
CA TYR A 51 1.92 -13.40 -3.03
C TYR A 51 2.75 -12.78 -4.15
N ASN A 52 3.57 -13.57 -4.83
CA ASN A 52 4.44 -13.05 -5.90
C ASN A 52 3.64 -12.60 -7.13
N GLN A 53 2.50 -13.24 -7.42
CA GLN A 53 1.64 -12.88 -8.55
C GLN A 53 0.82 -11.61 -8.28
N HIS A 54 0.22 -11.49 -7.10
CA HIS A 54 -0.79 -10.48 -6.81
C HIS A 54 -0.31 -9.35 -5.90
N ILE A 55 0.64 -9.61 -5.01
CA ILE A 55 1.15 -8.60 -4.06
C ILE A 55 2.52 -8.10 -4.50
N GLY A 56 3.50 -9.00 -4.54
CA GLY A 56 4.85 -8.72 -5.00
C GLY A 56 5.56 -7.62 -4.22
N THR A 57 6.48 -6.94 -4.88
CA THR A 57 7.30 -5.85 -4.33
C THR A 57 7.04 -4.49 -5.00
N ALA A 58 6.14 -4.42 -5.99
CA ALA A 58 5.94 -3.23 -6.82
C ALA A 58 5.25 -2.05 -6.11
N CYS A 59 4.50 -2.29 -5.04
CA CYS A 59 3.78 -1.28 -4.24
C CYS A 59 2.77 -0.40 -5.01
N ASP A 60 2.39 -0.77 -6.22
CA ASP A 60 1.47 -0.02 -7.09
C ASP A 60 0.12 -0.73 -7.34
N GLY A 61 -0.08 -1.90 -6.73
CA GLY A 61 -1.28 -2.71 -6.89
C GLY A 61 -1.50 -3.31 -8.29
N SER A 62 -0.47 -3.31 -9.15
CA SER A 62 -0.56 -3.86 -10.52
C SER A 62 -1.02 -5.30 -10.56
N GLY A 63 -0.60 -6.14 -9.59
CA GLY A 63 -0.98 -7.55 -9.50
C GLY A 63 -2.47 -7.81 -9.18
N VAL A 64 -3.21 -6.79 -8.76
CA VAL A 64 -4.65 -6.84 -8.48
C VAL A 64 -5.45 -5.81 -9.26
N GLY A 65 -4.90 -5.30 -10.37
CA GLY A 65 -5.59 -4.35 -11.25
C GLY A 65 -5.74 -2.93 -10.69
N LEU A 66 -4.93 -2.56 -9.69
CA LEU A 66 -5.00 -1.27 -9.00
C LEU A 66 -3.90 -0.28 -9.41
N LYS A 67 -3.20 -0.52 -10.50
CA LYS A 67 -2.27 0.48 -11.02
C LYS A 67 -3.03 1.67 -11.63
N ILE A 68 -3.47 2.56 -10.76
CA ILE A 68 -4.30 3.72 -11.07
C ILE A 68 -3.71 4.99 -10.48
N SER A 69 -4.00 6.11 -11.12
CA SER A 69 -3.59 7.45 -10.70
C SER A 69 -4.65 8.48 -11.06
N ASP A 70 -4.59 9.63 -10.43
CA ASP A 70 -5.32 10.84 -10.82
C ASP A 70 -4.36 12.04 -10.85
N GLU A 71 -4.91 13.25 -11.02
CA GLU A 71 -4.12 14.48 -11.02
C GLU A 71 -3.44 14.78 -9.67
N PHE A 72 -3.84 14.11 -8.59
CA PHE A 72 -3.32 14.32 -7.24
C PHE A 72 -2.29 13.28 -6.82
N GLY A 73 -2.16 12.16 -7.55
CA GLY A 73 -1.15 11.15 -7.27
C GLY A 73 -1.50 9.74 -7.74
N GLU A 74 -0.63 8.82 -7.39
CA GLU A 74 -0.74 7.40 -7.70
C GLU A 74 -1.28 6.62 -6.49
N LEU A 75 -1.98 5.51 -6.74
CA LEU A 75 -2.33 4.57 -5.70
C LEU A 75 -1.07 3.93 -5.12
N THR A 76 -1.04 3.77 -3.79
CA THR A 76 -0.03 2.93 -3.14
C THR A 76 -0.66 1.68 -2.56
N PHE A 77 0.04 0.55 -2.69
CA PHE A 77 -0.38 -0.77 -2.26
C PHE A 77 0.74 -1.39 -1.44
N CYS A 78 0.56 -1.46 -0.13
CA CYS A 78 1.63 -1.83 0.79
C CYS A 78 1.22 -3.03 1.65
N ASN A 79 1.95 -4.14 1.52
CA ASN A 79 1.82 -5.24 2.46
C ASN A 79 2.52 -4.90 3.78
N GLY A 80 1.75 -4.88 4.86
CA GLY A 80 2.25 -4.58 6.21
C GLY A 80 2.72 -5.81 6.96
N ILE A 81 1.85 -6.80 7.12
CA ILE A 81 2.08 -7.98 7.95
C ILE A 81 1.77 -9.23 7.16
N VAL A 82 2.62 -10.24 7.29
CA VAL A 82 2.33 -11.63 6.88
C VAL A 82 2.47 -12.49 8.13
N LYS A 83 1.46 -13.30 8.42
CA LYS A 83 1.47 -14.20 9.57
C LYS A 83 0.75 -15.51 9.29
N THR A 84 1.12 -16.55 10.03
CA THR A 84 0.42 -17.83 10.06
C THR A 84 -0.09 -18.07 11.47
N GLU A 85 -1.39 -18.26 11.62
CA GLU A 85 -2.04 -18.59 12.89
C GLU A 85 -3.02 -19.73 12.64
N ASP A 86 -2.98 -20.75 13.47
CA ASP A 86 -3.87 -21.93 13.39
C ASP A 86 -3.93 -22.58 11.98
N GLY A 87 -2.80 -22.59 11.28
CA GLY A 87 -2.69 -23.15 9.93
C GLY A 87 -3.22 -22.23 8.81
N VAL A 88 -3.69 -21.03 9.13
CA VAL A 88 -4.16 -20.05 8.18
C VAL A 88 -3.09 -18.97 7.95
N ILE A 89 -2.71 -18.77 6.70
CA ILE A 89 -1.79 -17.69 6.33
C ILE A 89 -2.62 -16.45 5.98
N SER A 90 -2.24 -15.31 6.53
CA SER A 90 -2.87 -14.03 6.26
C SER A 90 -1.85 -12.94 5.97
N CYS A 91 -2.24 -11.96 5.17
CA CYS A 91 -1.48 -10.75 4.96
C CYS A 91 -2.38 -9.51 5.04
N THR A 92 -1.85 -8.43 5.59
CA THR A 92 -2.55 -7.14 5.63
C THR A 92 -2.03 -6.24 4.52
N ILE A 93 -2.94 -5.57 3.84
CA ILE A 93 -2.62 -4.63 2.77
C ILE A 93 -3.18 -3.25 3.16
N ASP A 94 -2.31 -2.25 3.17
CA ASP A 94 -2.69 -0.83 3.28
C ASP A 94 -2.73 -0.25 1.86
N ILE A 95 -3.90 0.25 1.45
CA ILE A 95 -4.10 0.85 0.13
C ILE A 95 -4.42 2.33 0.32
N ARG A 96 -3.59 3.21 -0.27
CA ARG A 96 -3.88 4.65 -0.33
C ARG A 96 -4.39 4.96 -1.73
N VAL A 97 -5.65 5.37 -1.76
CA VAL A 97 -6.39 5.54 -3.02
C VAL A 97 -6.41 7.01 -3.40
N PRO A 98 -6.13 7.36 -4.67
CA PRO A 98 -6.32 8.71 -5.17
C PRO A 98 -7.76 9.20 -4.98
N VAL A 99 -7.94 10.50 -4.72
CA VAL A 99 -9.20 11.06 -4.19
C VAL A 99 -10.40 10.99 -5.15
N THR A 100 -10.17 10.77 -6.42
CA THR A 100 -11.23 10.68 -7.45
C THR A 100 -11.86 9.30 -7.54
N PHE A 101 -11.25 8.26 -6.96
CA PHE A 101 -11.76 6.89 -6.99
C PHE A 101 -12.61 6.56 -5.77
N LYS A 102 -13.66 5.78 -5.98
CA LYS A 102 -14.56 5.34 -4.93
C LYS A 102 -14.18 3.95 -4.43
N LYS A 103 -14.60 3.65 -3.19
CA LYS A 103 -14.42 2.35 -2.57
C LYS A 103 -14.81 1.18 -3.47
N ASP A 104 -16.01 1.24 -4.04
CA ASP A 104 -16.56 0.14 -4.82
C ASP A 104 -15.76 -0.10 -6.11
N ASP A 105 -15.21 0.96 -6.73
CA ASP A 105 -14.33 0.83 -7.89
C ASP A 105 -13.06 0.02 -7.54
N ILE A 106 -12.51 0.24 -6.35
CA ILE A 106 -11.32 -0.46 -5.87
C ILE A 106 -11.65 -1.92 -5.58
N LEU A 107 -12.72 -2.20 -4.85
CA LEU A 107 -13.12 -3.56 -4.49
C LEU A 107 -13.45 -4.39 -5.74
N ASN A 108 -14.23 -3.85 -6.67
CA ASN A 108 -14.57 -4.52 -7.93
C ASN A 108 -13.32 -4.87 -8.76
N ARG A 109 -12.31 -3.98 -8.77
CA ARG A 109 -11.04 -4.27 -9.47
C ARG A 109 -10.28 -5.40 -8.81
N ILE A 110 -10.17 -5.42 -7.48
CA ILE A 110 -9.52 -6.50 -6.74
C ILE A 110 -10.23 -7.82 -7.01
N GLU A 111 -11.54 -7.88 -6.81
CA GLU A 111 -12.35 -9.08 -7.00
C GLU A 111 -12.29 -9.61 -8.44
N GLY A 112 -12.31 -8.71 -9.43
CA GLY A 112 -12.21 -9.07 -10.84
C GLY A 112 -10.82 -9.57 -11.29
N ASN A 113 -9.77 -9.31 -10.49
CA ASN A 113 -8.40 -9.74 -10.79
C ASN A 113 -7.91 -10.89 -9.89
N LEU A 114 -8.66 -11.25 -8.85
CA LEU A 114 -8.35 -12.40 -8.00
C LEU A 114 -9.18 -13.61 -8.43
N GLU A 115 -8.56 -14.51 -9.19
CA GLU A 115 -9.19 -15.75 -9.63
C GLU A 115 -9.13 -16.86 -8.57
N ASP A 116 -8.29 -16.71 -7.55
CA ASP A 116 -8.12 -17.71 -6.49
C ASP A 116 -9.33 -17.73 -5.55
N LYS A 117 -10.00 -18.88 -5.51
CA LYS A 117 -11.19 -19.13 -4.69
C LYS A 117 -10.86 -19.71 -3.31
N ASN A 118 -9.59 -19.99 -3.01
CA ASN A 118 -9.16 -20.60 -1.75
C ASN A 118 -8.87 -19.55 -0.67
N GLY A 119 -8.83 -18.27 -1.06
CA GLY A 119 -8.66 -17.14 -0.15
C GLY A 119 -9.96 -16.37 0.09
N ARG A 120 -9.97 -15.54 1.11
CA ARG A 120 -11.03 -14.57 1.35
C ARG A 120 -10.43 -13.18 1.58
N ILE A 121 -11.17 -12.18 1.14
CA ILE A 121 -10.84 -10.78 1.39
C ILE A 121 -11.68 -10.31 2.58
N GLU A 122 -11.01 -9.82 3.61
CA GLU A 122 -11.66 -9.10 4.70
C GLU A 122 -11.37 -7.61 4.52
N VAL A 123 -12.42 -6.83 4.32
CA VAL A 123 -12.30 -5.39 4.13
C VAL A 123 -12.30 -4.72 5.50
N GLY A 124 -11.19 -4.11 5.85
CA GLY A 124 -11.04 -3.33 7.07
C GLY A 124 -11.71 -1.96 7.01
N GLU A 125 -11.23 -1.05 7.83
CA GLU A 125 -11.75 0.32 7.88
C GLU A 125 -11.43 1.07 6.59
N ILE A 126 -12.45 1.69 5.98
CA ILE A 126 -12.31 2.55 4.82
C ILE A 126 -12.72 3.96 5.21
N GLY A 127 -11.73 4.83 5.29
CA GLY A 127 -11.95 6.25 5.57
C GLY A 127 -12.28 7.03 4.31
N ASN A 128 -13.23 7.96 4.41
CA ASN A 128 -13.43 8.94 3.36
C ASN A 128 -12.24 9.90 3.29
N PRO A 129 -11.84 10.38 2.09
CA PRO A 129 -10.80 11.39 1.98
C PRO A 129 -11.26 12.72 2.60
N LEU A 130 -10.33 13.42 3.23
CA LEU A 130 -10.49 14.85 3.53
C LEU A 130 -9.88 15.60 2.36
N PHE A 131 -10.74 16.07 1.47
CA PHE A 131 -10.31 16.73 0.25
C PHE A 131 -11.00 18.08 0.05
N PHE A 132 -10.20 19.09 -0.22
CA PHE A 132 -10.66 20.41 -0.61
C PHE A 132 -9.96 20.81 -1.92
N PRO A 133 -10.71 21.25 -2.95
CA PRO A 133 -10.10 21.79 -4.17
C PRO A 133 -9.12 22.92 -3.87
N ARG A 134 -8.10 23.05 -4.71
CA ARG A 134 -7.08 24.11 -4.52
C ARG A 134 -7.68 25.51 -4.51
N GLU A 135 -8.76 25.70 -5.27
CA GLU A 135 -9.47 26.97 -5.42
C GLU A 135 -10.43 27.26 -4.26
N SER A 136 -10.59 26.32 -3.33
CA SER A 136 -11.49 26.53 -2.19
C SER A 136 -11.00 27.67 -1.29
N PRO A 137 -11.92 28.43 -0.66
CA PRO A 137 -11.57 29.52 0.23
C PRO A 137 -10.62 29.11 1.37
N LEU A 138 -10.81 27.88 1.89
CA LEU A 138 -9.96 27.35 2.95
C LEU A 138 -8.51 27.15 2.47
N VAL A 139 -8.33 26.46 1.34
CA VAL A 139 -6.98 26.18 0.81
C VAL A 139 -6.28 27.48 0.42
N ASN A 140 -7.00 28.41 -0.20
CA ASN A 140 -6.46 29.72 -0.56
C ASN A 140 -6.01 30.52 0.68
N ALA A 141 -6.81 30.54 1.75
CA ALA A 141 -6.44 31.24 2.99
C ALA A 141 -5.20 30.63 3.63
N LEU A 142 -5.12 29.29 3.72
CA LEU A 142 -3.97 28.58 4.27
C LEU A 142 -2.72 28.78 3.41
N TYR A 143 -2.87 28.70 2.09
CA TYR A 143 -1.74 28.91 1.17
C TYR A 143 -1.21 30.36 1.25
N LYS A 144 -2.12 31.34 1.31
CA LYS A 144 -1.72 32.74 1.53
C LYS A 144 -0.93 32.91 2.82
N ALA A 145 -1.41 32.36 3.93
CA ALA A 145 -0.71 32.42 5.21
C ALA A 145 0.68 31.75 5.14
N TYR A 146 0.79 30.61 4.44
CA TYR A 146 2.08 29.96 4.20
C TYR A 146 3.05 30.88 3.44
N VAL A 147 2.61 31.47 2.33
CA VAL A 147 3.43 32.38 1.52
C VAL A 147 3.83 33.62 2.30
N ASP A 148 2.90 34.22 3.07
CA ASP A 148 3.16 35.42 3.88
C ASP A 148 4.25 35.17 4.95
N VAL A 149 4.35 33.93 5.47
CA VAL A 149 5.34 33.57 6.50
C VAL A 149 6.67 33.11 5.90
N THR A 150 6.62 32.31 4.81
CA THR A 150 7.82 31.65 4.27
C THR A 150 8.44 32.37 3.09
N GLY A 151 7.68 33.22 2.38
CA GLY A 151 8.07 33.81 1.10
C GLY A 151 8.08 32.82 -0.07
N ASP A 152 7.70 31.56 0.16
CA ASP A 152 7.76 30.51 -0.83
C ASP A 152 6.50 30.51 -1.71
N THR A 153 6.65 30.89 -2.96
CA THR A 153 5.59 30.89 -3.98
C THR A 153 5.67 29.72 -4.96
N GLU A 154 6.74 28.95 -4.89
CA GLU A 154 6.99 27.83 -5.81
C GLU A 154 6.23 26.56 -5.41
N ASN A 155 6.27 26.21 -4.13
CA ASN A 155 5.56 25.06 -3.61
C ASN A 155 4.06 25.31 -3.51
N LYS A 156 3.26 24.45 -4.10
CA LYS A 156 1.79 24.53 -4.10
C LYS A 156 1.18 23.53 -3.11
N PRO A 157 -0.06 23.77 -2.63
CA PRO A 157 -0.78 22.77 -1.85
C PRO A 157 -0.84 21.43 -2.56
N MET A 158 -0.55 20.35 -1.84
CA MET A 158 -0.55 18.98 -2.37
C MET A 158 -1.49 18.08 -1.56
N VAL A 159 -1.94 17.00 -2.19
CA VAL A 159 -2.66 15.91 -1.52
C VAL A 159 -1.64 14.87 -1.05
N ILE A 160 -1.84 14.34 0.15
CA ILE A 160 -1.01 13.27 0.70
C ILE A 160 -1.87 12.08 1.09
N GLY A 161 -1.32 10.86 0.99
CA GLY A 161 -2.00 9.62 1.41
C GLY A 161 -2.08 9.40 2.93
N GLY A 162 -1.95 10.45 3.73
CA GLY A 162 -2.01 10.41 5.18
C GLY A 162 -3.38 10.76 5.76
N GLY A 163 -3.64 10.32 7.01
CA GLY A 163 -4.80 10.75 7.78
C GLY A 163 -4.46 11.89 8.73
N THR A 164 -5.47 12.69 9.09
CA THR A 164 -5.34 13.76 10.07
C THR A 164 -6.55 13.80 11.01
N TYR A 165 -6.35 14.26 12.21
CA TYR A 165 -7.43 14.52 13.19
C TYR A 165 -8.45 15.57 12.70
N ALA A 166 -8.10 16.38 11.71
CA ALA A 166 -9.04 17.32 11.09
C ALA A 166 -10.28 16.63 10.48
N LYS A 167 -10.22 15.34 10.17
CA LYS A 167 -11.39 14.54 9.75
C LYS A 167 -12.50 14.48 10.81
N SER A 168 -12.16 14.70 12.08
CA SER A 168 -13.11 14.67 13.20
C SER A 168 -13.73 16.04 13.50
N LEU A 169 -13.26 17.10 12.85
CA LEU A 169 -13.85 18.44 12.97
C LEU A 169 -15.16 18.47 12.14
N LYS A 170 -16.25 18.85 12.80
CA LYS A 170 -17.56 19.03 12.17
C LYS A 170 -17.81 20.51 11.88
#